data_c87973479bfef1990cb81dbe38f7aaf2
#
_entry.id   c87973479bfef1990cb81dbe38f7aaf2
#
_cell.length_a   1.000
_cell.length_b   1.000
_cell.length_c   1.000
_cell.angle_alpha   90.00
_cell.angle_beta   90.00
_cell.angle_gamma   90.00
#
_symmetry.space_group_name_H-M   'P 1'
#
loop_
_entity.id
_entity.type
_entity.pdbx_description
1 polymer ?
#
loop_
_entity_poly.entity_id
_entity_poly.type
_entity_poly.pdbx_seq_one_letter_code
_entity_poly.pdbx_strand_id
1 'polypeptide(L)'
;PDSRIIVSGCMPAFAKARVLGVSPQATILKYAELAQLDGIISADVPFETVYYNARPMLKSENDSIYDTDTDLQLMRKIDRLSCGRFCEQAWNVSTLRKYMWDDSETFQIKVSYGCPGKCSYCATKLGIGDFRSVDKDFIMKQFAEGLEMGYDHFILMGDEIGAYGRDIGTTLPELLQQMYDKSEGKAVVSIRYIHPDILVSLYDKMKKFFASGFVNYFCSAIQSASPAVLKRMNRNPDIEPFIRCMEDINKNNYPVSKHTQIIVGFPGEVSDDVLMTMDALRRCAFEHININLYSPRQHTAAWDMKETVTQKEKIFRAGLISYSMKLYKKALLYDAIKTSLLDSRKRNDD
;
A
#
# COMPACT_ATOMS: atom_id res chain seq x y z
N PRO A 1 4.18 8.48 39.76
CA PRO A 1 3.57 9.22 38.68
C PRO A 1 2.44 8.36 38.10
N ASP A 2 1.23 8.89 38.19
CA ASP A 2 0.02 8.21 37.75
C ASP A 2 -0.10 8.25 36.21
N SER A 3 0.76 7.52 35.52
CA SER A 3 0.70 7.42 34.06
C SER A 3 -0.49 6.54 33.67
N ARG A 4 -1.43 7.10 32.94
CA ARG A 4 -2.53 6.33 32.34
C ARG A 4 -2.06 5.72 31.01
N ILE A 5 -2.25 4.41 30.85
CA ILE A 5 -1.97 3.70 29.60
C ILE A 5 -3.28 3.56 28.84
N ILE A 6 -3.33 4.13 27.64
CA ILE A 6 -4.45 3.99 26.71
C ILE A 6 -3.97 3.19 25.52
N VAL A 7 -4.64 2.10 25.20
CA VAL A 7 -4.33 1.25 24.04
C VAL A 7 -5.49 1.28 23.06
N SER A 8 -5.20 1.72 21.86
CA SER A 8 -6.18 1.81 20.76
C SER A 8 -5.69 1.15 19.49
N GLY A 9 -6.54 1.15 18.46
CA GLY A 9 -6.24 0.58 17.14
C GLY A 9 -6.80 -0.84 16.96
N CYS A 10 -6.24 -1.59 16.01
CA CYS A 10 -6.75 -2.92 15.66
C CYS A 10 -6.43 -3.98 16.72
N MET A 11 -5.26 -3.89 17.38
CA MET A 11 -4.82 -4.93 18.33
C MET A 11 -5.80 -5.15 19.50
N PRO A 12 -6.32 -4.12 20.20
CA PRO A 12 -7.28 -4.30 21.26
C PRO A 12 -8.56 -5.00 20.84
N ALA A 13 -8.94 -4.89 19.61
CA ALA A 13 -10.20 -5.50 19.12
C ALA A 13 -10.14 -7.03 19.01
N PHE A 14 -8.96 -7.59 18.75
CA PHE A 14 -8.81 -9.05 18.62
C PHE A 14 -7.87 -9.68 19.66
N ALA A 15 -7.16 -8.91 20.46
CA ALA A 15 -6.21 -9.41 21.45
C ALA A 15 -6.33 -8.69 22.82
N LYS A 16 -7.54 -8.27 23.21
CA LYS A 16 -7.80 -7.55 24.46
C LYS A 16 -7.20 -8.25 25.69
N ALA A 17 -7.39 -9.56 25.80
CA ALA A 17 -6.87 -10.35 26.92
C ALA A 17 -5.33 -10.30 26.99
N ARG A 18 -4.64 -10.29 25.85
CA ARG A 18 -3.18 -10.18 25.79
C ARG A 18 -2.70 -8.80 26.23
N VAL A 19 -3.39 -7.74 25.84
CA VAL A 19 -3.08 -6.37 26.28
C VAL A 19 -3.23 -6.24 27.79
N LEU A 20 -4.37 -6.70 28.34
CA LEU A 20 -4.66 -6.65 29.76
C LEU A 20 -3.74 -7.59 30.58
N GLY A 21 -3.25 -8.69 29.98
CA GLY A 21 -2.25 -9.56 30.60
C GLY A 21 -0.89 -8.88 30.80
N VAL A 22 -0.54 -7.92 29.92
CA VAL A 22 0.70 -7.13 30.03
C VAL A 22 0.48 -5.88 30.88
N SER A 23 -0.68 -5.23 30.75
CA SER A 23 -1.03 -4.01 31.49
C SER A 23 -2.49 -4.10 31.95
N PRO A 24 -2.75 -4.65 33.13
CA PRO A 24 -4.13 -4.86 33.65
C PRO A 24 -4.93 -3.57 33.82
N GLN A 25 -4.25 -2.43 33.99
CA GLN A 25 -4.86 -1.11 34.19
C GLN A 25 -5.01 -0.30 32.91
N ALA A 26 -4.64 -0.88 31.76
CA ALA A 26 -4.76 -0.17 30.47
C ALA A 26 -6.23 0.10 30.12
N THR A 27 -6.53 1.34 29.76
CA THR A 27 -7.81 1.71 29.15
C THR A 27 -7.78 1.29 27.68
N ILE A 28 -8.74 0.47 27.28
CA ILE A 28 -8.84 -0.01 25.90
C ILE A 28 -9.94 0.76 25.17
N LEU A 29 -9.57 1.43 24.09
CA LEU A 29 -10.49 2.11 23.20
C LEU A 29 -10.47 1.42 21.83
N LYS A 30 -11.62 0.96 21.36
CA LYS A 30 -11.75 0.59 19.95
C LYS A 30 -11.66 1.84 19.09
N TYR A 31 -11.32 1.64 17.82
CA TYR A 31 -11.22 2.74 16.88
C TYR A 31 -12.50 3.59 16.77
N ALA A 32 -13.66 2.93 16.80
CA ALA A 32 -14.96 3.61 16.81
C ALA A 32 -15.28 4.37 18.12
N GLU A 33 -14.50 4.15 19.17
CA GLU A 33 -14.68 4.73 20.50
C GLU A 33 -13.67 5.86 20.78
N LEU A 34 -12.85 6.24 19.80
CA LEU A 34 -11.77 7.23 19.99
C LEU A 34 -12.27 8.61 20.40
N ALA A 35 -13.51 8.99 20.08
CA ALA A 35 -14.12 10.21 20.60
C ALA A 35 -14.23 10.25 22.14
N GLN A 36 -14.22 9.10 22.82
CA GLN A 36 -14.19 9.01 24.28
C GLN A 36 -12.84 9.49 24.86
N LEU A 37 -11.81 9.61 24.01
CA LEU A 37 -10.48 10.07 24.42
C LEU A 37 -10.56 11.46 25.07
N ASP A 38 -11.40 12.34 24.51
CA ASP A 38 -11.59 13.72 24.99
C ASP A 38 -11.94 13.78 26.49
N GLY A 39 -12.88 12.92 26.91
CA GLY A 39 -13.25 12.82 28.32
C GLY A 39 -12.17 12.14 29.20
N ILE A 40 -11.38 11.22 28.64
CA ILE A 40 -10.36 10.48 29.41
C ILE A 40 -9.14 11.37 29.70
N ILE A 41 -8.74 12.22 28.75
CA ILE A 41 -7.57 13.10 28.90
C ILE A 41 -7.95 14.55 29.23
N SER A 42 -9.27 14.85 29.35
CA SER A 42 -9.78 16.20 29.52
C SER A 42 -9.26 17.14 28.43
N ALA A 43 -9.48 16.78 27.17
CA ALA A 43 -8.96 17.48 26.02
C ALA A 43 -9.61 18.87 25.83
N ASP A 44 -8.80 19.89 25.62
CA ASP A 44 -9.29 21.26 25.29
C ASP A 44 -9.79 21.35 23.85
N VAL A 45 -9.30 20.47 22.98
CA VAL A 45 -9.67 20.40 21.55
C VAL A 45 -10.29 19.02 21.27
N PRO A 46 -11.52 18.95 20.75
CA PRO A 46 -12.16 17.68 20.45
C PRO A 46 -11.33 16.80 19.50
N PHE A 47 -11.21 15.52 19.80
CA PHE A 47 -10.48 14.54 18.99
C PHE A 47 -10.90 14.58 17.52
N GLU A 48 -12.20 14.72 17.26
CA GLU A 48 -12.73 14.78 15.91
C GLU A 48 -12.12 15.92 15.07
N THR A 49 -11.90 17.08 15.68
CA THR A 49 -11.30 18.23 14.98
C THR A 49 -9.80 18.02 14.69
N VAL A 50 -9.10 17.27 15.54
CA VAL A 50 -7.68 16.93 15.36
C VAL A 50 -7.52 15.79 14.39
N TYR A 51 -8.42 14.79 14.47
CA TYR A 51 -8.34 13.55 13.74
C TYR A 51 -8.56 13.71 12.22
N TYR A 52 -9.41 14.66 11.83
CA TYR A 52 -9.70 14.93 10.41
C TYR A 52 -8.72 15.91 9.76
N ASN A 53 -7.82 16.52 10.53
CA ASN A 53 -6.81 17.39 9.94
C ASN A 53 -5.76 16.55 9.21
N ALA A 54 -5.63 16.75 7.91
CA ALA A 54 -4.50 16.26 7.15
C ALA A 54 -3.22 16.88 7.75
N ARG A 55 -2.20 16.05 7.95
CA ARG A 55 -0.90 16.53 8.42
C ARG A 55 0.16 16.13 7.42
N PRO A 56 1.09 17.05 7.08
CA PRO A 56 2.28 16.65 6.36
C PRO A 56 3.02 15.57 7.18
N MET A 57 3.51 14.54 6.55
CA MET A 57 4.45 13.63 7.20
C MET A 57 5.71 14.41 7.50
N LEU A 58 5.97 14.61 8.81
CA LEU A 58 7.29 15.05 9.22
C LEU A 58 8.27 13.90 8.88
N LYS A 59 9.34 14.22 8.20
CA LYS A 59 10.43 13.32 7.91
C LYS A 59 10.94 12.73 9.22
N SER A 60 10.59 11.49 9.55
CA SER A 60 11.21 10.79 10.66
C SER A 60 12.45 10.10 10.14
N GLU A 61 13.58 10.29 10.80
CA GLU A 61 14.85 9.63 10.45
C GLU A 61 14.76 8.10 10.55
N ASN A 62 13.67 7.55 11.12
CA ASN A 62 13.46 6.14 11.42
C ASN A 62 12.28 5.49 10.67
N ASP A 63 11.59 6.18 9.75
CA ASP A 63 10.37 5.66 9.14
C ASP A 63 10.58 4.78 7.92
N SER A 64 11.72 4.23 7.72
CA SER A 64 11.88 3.21 6.71
C SER A 64 11.52 1.81 7.20
N ILE A 65 10.30 1.61 7.70
CA ILE A 65 9.74 0.25 7.84
C ILE A 65 9.70 -0.46 6.47
N TYR A 66 9.80 0.29 5.39
CA TYR A 66 9.84 -0.19 4.00
C TYR A 66 11.22 -0.10 3.35
N ASP A 67 12.23 0.40 4.04
CA ASP A 67 13.61 0.59 3.53
C ASP A 67 14.44 -0.72 3.51
N THR A 68 13.76 -1.86 3.56
CA THR A 68 14.36 -3.14 3.20
C THR A 68 14.45 -3.33 1.68
N ASP A 69 14.04 -2.33 0.91
CA ASP A 69 14.15 -2.39 -0.55
C ASP A 69 15.60 -2.15 -0.96
N THR A 70 16.30 -3.28 -1.15
CA THR A 70 17.71 -3.30 -1.59
C THR A 70 17.93 -2.54 -2.91
N ASP A 71 16.87 -2.31 -3.66
CA ASP A 71 16.94 -1.64 -4.96
C ASP A 71 17.04 -0.12 -4.76
N LEU A 72 16.26 0.45 -3.84
CA LEU A 72 16.36 1.87 -3.48
C LEU A 72 17.73 2.18 -2.84
N GLN A 73 18.22 1.30 -1.95
CA GLN A 73 19.56 1.44 -1.37
C GLN A 73 20.66 1.35 -2.43
N LEU A 74 20.51 0.45 -3.41
CA LEU A 74 21.44 0.35 -4.53
C LEU A 74 21.40 1.62 -5.40
N MET A 75 20.22 2.12 -5.71
CA MET A 75 20.03 3.36 -6.48
C MET A 75 20.66 4.57 -5.77
N ARG A 76 20.41 4.73 -4.46
CA ARG A 76 21.04 5.78 -3.62
C ARG A 76 22.56 5.64 -3.57
N LYS A 77 23.08 4.41 -3.60
CA LYS A 77 24.54 4.17 -3.63
C LYS A 77 25.16 4.53 -4.98
N ILE A 78 24.50 4.19 -6.08
CA ILE A 78 24.91 4.56 -7.43
C ILE A 78 24.85 6.08 -7.58
N ASP A 79 23.80 6.72 -7.07
CA ASP A 79 23.64 8.17 -7.11
C ASP A 79 24.77 8.90 -6.38
N ARG A 80 25.11 8.44 -5.18
CA ARG A 80 26.28 8.97 -4.43
C ARG A 80 27.58 8.83 -5.21
N LEU A 81 27.79 7.70 -5.90
CA LEU A 81 28.99 7.47 -6.70
C LEU A 81 29.02 8.34 -7.96
N SER A 82 27.87 8.74 -8.48
CA SER A 82 27.72 9.62 -9.66
C SER A 82 27.61 11.10 -9.30
N CYS A 83 27.80 11.48 -8.03
CA CYS A 83 27.63 12.86 -7.51
C CYS A 83 26.25 13.46 -7.83
N GLY A 84 25.17 12.68 -7.66
CA GLY A 84 23.79 13.10 -7.87
C GLY A 84 23.31 13.05 -9.33
N ARG A 85 24.20 12.88 -10.30
CA ARG A 85 23.83 12.88 -11.73
C ARG A 85 22.97 11.69 -12.14
N PHE A 86 23.12 10.55 -11.45
CA PHE A 86 22.34 9.36 -11.78
C PHE A 86 20.86 9.54 -11.46
N CYS A 87 20.52 10.08 -10.29
CA CYS A 87 19.13 10.32 -9.90
C CYS A 87 18.49 11.39 -10.80
N GLU A 88 19.20 12.46 -11.13
CA GLU A 88 18.72 13.48 -12.06
C GLU A 88 18.40 12.91 -13.45
N GLN A 89 19.31 12.10 -14.00
CA GLN A 89 19.10 11.45 -15.28
C GLN A 89 18.04 10.36 -15.21
N ALA A 90 18.05 9.53 -14.16
CA ALA A 90 17.08 8.45 -13.96
C ALA A 90 15.66 8.98 -13.72
N TRP A 91 15.52 10.13 -13.07
CA TRP A 91 14.22 10.79 -12.87
C TRP A 91 13.56 11.21 -14.19
N ASN A 92 14.37 11.57 -15.17
CA ASN A 92 13.89 11.92 -16.51
C ASN A 92 13.61 10.69 -17.40
N VAL A 93 13.97 9.47 -16.94
CA VAL A 93 13.69 8.22 -17.63
C VAL A 93 12.51 7.55 -16.95
N SER A 94 11.35 7.55 -17.60
CA SER A 94 10.08 7.03 -17.04
C SER A 94 10.19 5.59 -16.51
N THR A 95 11.00 4.74 -17.16
CA THR A 95 11.23 3.35 -16.75
C THR A 95 12.03 3.21 -15.46
N LEU A 96 12.83 4.20 -15.07
CA LEU A 96 13.62 4.19 -13.84
C LEU A 96 12.92 4.95 -12.70
N ARG A 97 12.13 5.98 -13.04
CA ARG A 97 11.41 6.81 -12.06
C ARG A 97 10.56 6.01 -11.09
N LYS A 98 9.91 4.95 -11.56
CA LYS A 98 9.05 4.07 -10.74
C LYS A 98 9.81 3.32 -9.62
N TYR A 99 11.13 3.13 -9.74
CA TYR A 99 11.97 2.53 -8.69
C TYR A 99 12.48 3.55 -7.66
N MET A 100 12.26 4.84 -7.92
CA MET A 100 12.73 5.94 -7.08
C MET A 100 11.61 6.55 -6.23
N TRP A 101 10.48 5.84 -6.09
CA TRP A 101 9.36 6.33 -5.32
C TRP A 101 9.78 6.57 -3.85
N ASP A 102 9.51 7.78 -3.36
CA ASP A 102 9.77 8.23 -2.00
C ASP A 102 8.51 8.93 -1.48
N ASP A 103 8.12 8.68 -0.24
CA ASP A 103 6.98 9.32 0.42
C ASP A 103 7.42 10.39 1.42
N SER A 104 8.71 10.73 1.44
CA SER A 104 9.18 11.90 2.18
C SER A 104 8.61 13.18 1.54
N GLU A 105 8.19 14.11 2.38
CA GLU A 105 7.61 15.39 1.93
C GLU A 105 6.27 15.25 1.20
N THR A 106 5.39 14.38 1.72
CA THR A 106 4.06 14.15 1.17
C THR A 106 2.96 14.69 2.08
N PHE A 107 1.84 15.10 1.49
CA PHE A 107 0.64 15.48 2.21
C PHE A 107 -0.35 14.32 2.24
N GLN A 108 -0.71 13.86 3.44
CA GLN A 108 -1.61 12.73 3.61
C GLN A 108 -3.07 13.15 3.74
N ILE A 109 -3.95 12.54 2.95
CA ILE A 109 -5.39 12.79 2.99
C ILE A 109 -6.12 11.49 3.29
N LYS A 110 -6.86 11.44 4.38
CA LYS A 110 -7.72 10.31 4.71
C LYS A 110 -8.98 10.37 3.85
N VAL A 111 -9.23 9.33 3.05
CA VAL A 111 -10.39 9.28 2.14
C VAL A 111 -11.43 8.25 2.56
N SER A 112 -11.05 7.23 3.34
CA SER A 112 -12.00 6.22 3.81
C SER A 112 -11.53 5.54 5.10
N TYR A 113 -12.46 4.91 5.80
CA TYR A 113 -12.25 4.07 6.97
C TYR A 113 -12.86 2.70 6.73
N GLY A 114 -12.25 1.66 7.31
CA GLY A 114 -12.74 0.30 7.20
C GLY A 114 -12.61 -0.27 5.79
N CYS A 115 -13.13 -1.48 5.63
CA CYS A 115 -13.05 -2.20 4.37
C CYS A 115 -14.34 -3.00 4.14
N PRO A 116 -14.97 -2.96 2.95
CA PRO A 116 -16.15 -3.76 2.64
C PRO A 116 -15.81 -5.25 2.45
N GLY A 117 -14.53 -5.59 2.32
CA GLY A 117 -14.05 -6.95 2.13
C GLY A 117 -14.38 -7.89 3.31
N LYS A 118 -14.35 -9.20 3.05
CA LYS A 118 -14.63 -10.26 4.02
C LYS A 118 -13.49 -11.30 4.08
N CYS A 119 -12.25 -10.84 3.90
CA CYS A 119 -11.08 -11.73 3.90
C CYS A 119 -10.98 -12.49 5.22
N SER A 120 -10.82 -13.81 5.16
CA SER A 120 -10.91 -14.71 6.32
C SER A 120 -9.84 -14.46 7.40
N TYR A 121 -8.73 -13.88 7.05
CA TYR A 121 -7.58 -13.58 7.94
C TYR A 121 -7.60 -12.16 8.51
N CYS A 122 -8.47 -11.28 8.00
CA CYS A 122 -8.37 -9.85 8.25
C CYS A 122 -9.15 -9.42 9.50
N ALA A 123 -8.45 -8.70 10.39
CA ALA A 123 -9.04 -8.15 11.61
C ALA A 123 -9.47 -6.68 11.46
N THR A 124 -9.36 -6.07 10.29
CA THR A 124 -9.67 -4.64 10.09
C THR A 124 -11.09 -4.29 10.54
N LYS A 125 -12.09 -5.10 10.16
CA LYS A 125 -13.48 -4.88 10.61
C LYS A 125 -13.66 -4.94 12.11
N LEU A 126 -12.88 -5.80 12.78
CA LEU A 126 -12.95 -5.92 14.24
C LEU A 126 -12.37 -4.66 14.92
N GLY A 127 -11.37 -4.03 14.30
CA GLY A 127 -10.70 -2.88 14.85
C GLY A 127 -11.32 -1.54 14.45
N ILE A 128 -11.63 -1.37 13.16
CA ILE A 128 -12.03 -0.07 12.58
C ILE A 128 -13.55 0.01 12.37
N GLY A 129 -14.20 -1.14 12.19
CA GLY A 129 -15.63 -1.21 11.92
C GLY A 129 -15.97 -1.28 10.43
N ASP A 130 -17.19 -0.91 10.08
CA ASP A 130 -17.68 -0.94 8.72
C ASP A 130 -17.05 0.14 7.84
N PHE A 131 -17.08 -0.11 6.54
CA PHE A 131 -16.59 0.83 5.55
C PHE A 131 -17.40 2.13 5.55
N ARG A 132 -16.71 3.26 5.49
CA ARG A 132 -17.29 4.59 5.27
C ARG A 132 -16.32 5.49 4.53
N SER A 133 -16.83 6.23 3.56
CA SER A 133 -16.09 7.28 2.85
C SER A 133 -16.03 8.57 3.67
N VAL A 134 -14.97 9.33 3.50
CA VAL A 134 -14.90 10.72 3.97
C VAL A 134 -15.62 11.60 2.95
N ASP A 135 -16.24 12.65 3.42
CA ASP A 135 -16.95 13.61 2.56
C ASP A 135 -16.02 14.19 1.48
N LYS A 136 -16.53 14.25 0.26
CA LYS A 136 -15.75 14.67 -0.91
C LYS A 136 -15.26 16.10 -0.81
N ASP A 137 -16.12 17.02 -0.36
CA ASP A 137 -15.78 18.45 -0.31
C ASP A 137 -14.74 18.70 0.77
N PHE A 138 -14.79 17.91 1.86
CA PHE A 138 -13.77 17.94 2.89
C PHE A 138 -12.41 17.45 2.35
N ILE A 139 -12.37 16.36 1.57
CA ILE A 139 -11.15 15.87 0.93
C ILE A 139 -10.57 16.92 -0.02
N MET A 140 -11.43 17.52 -0.87
CA MET A 140 -11.00 18.52 -1.84
C MET A 140 -10.51 19.82 -1.17
N LYS A 141 -11.07 20.18 -0.01
CA LYS A 141 -10.58 21.29 0.82
C LYS A 141 -9.15 20.98 1.31
N GLN A 142 -8.93 19.80 1.90
CA GLN A 142 -7.58 19.40 2.36
C GLN A 142 -6.57 19.33 1.21
N PHE A 143 -6.99 18.86 0.04
CA PHE A 143 -6.15 18.84 -1.14
C PHE A 143 -5.74 20.26 -1.59
N ALA A 144 -6.68 21.20 -1.59
CA ALA A 144 -6.41 22.61 -1.90
C ALA A 144 -5.45 23.25 -0.88
N GLU A 145 -5.68 23.01 0.42
CA GLU A 145 -4.79 23.48 1.49
C GLU A 145 -3.35 22.92 1.31
N GLY A 146 -3.21 21.65 0.95
CA GLY A 146 -1.90 21.05 0.67
C GLY A 146 -1.20 21.71 -0.52
N LEU A 147 -1.92 22.00 -1.61
CA LEU A 147 -1.38 22.74 -2.77
C LEU A 147 -0.94 24.16 -2.39
N GLU A 148 -1.73 24.88 -1.59
CA GLU A 148 -1.39 26.21 -1.10
C GLU A 148 -0.15 26.21 -0.20
N MET A 149 0.07 25.11 0.55
CA MET A 149 1.29 24.91 1.35
C MET A 149 2.51 24.51 0.51
N GLY A 150 2.35 24.33 -0.80
CA GLY A 150 3.43 23.99 -1.73
C GLY A 150 3.69 22.49 -1.91
N TYR A 151 2.80 21.62 -1.40
CA TYR A 151 2.92 20.19 -1.67
C TYR A 151 2.46 19.84 -3.09
N ASP A 152 3.21 18.99 -3.76
CA ASP A 152 2.88 18.44 -5.07
C ASP A 152 2.66 16.91 -5.03
N HIS A 153 2.99 16.27 -3.90
CA HIS A 153 2.79 14.84 -3.72
C HIS A 153 1.81 14.55 -2.57
N PHE A 154 0.73 13.85 -2.92
CA PHE A 154 -0.36 13.51 -2.00
C PHE A 154 -0.50 12.02 -1.82
N ILE A 155 -0.71 11.58 -0.59
CA ILE A 155 -1.00 10.18 -0.28
C ILE A 155 -2.46 10.06 0.14
N LEU A 156 -3.25 9.29 -0.61
CA LEU A 156 -4.59 8.90 -0.18
C LEU A 156 -4.47 7.75 0.83
N MET A 157 -5.07 7.94 2.00
CA MET A 157 -5.05 7.01 3.12
C MET A 157 -6.42 6.38 3.32
N GLY A 158 -6.43 5.07 3.55
CA GLY A 158 -7.65 4.29 3.82
C GLY A 158 -7.31 2.82 3.96
N ASP A 159 -8.24 2.02 4.49
CA ASP A 159 -8.07 0.56 4.57
C ASP A 159 -8.45 -0.12 3.25
N GLU A 160 -9.38 0.50 2.49
CA GLU A 160 -9.76 0.13 1.15
C GLU A 160 -10.16 1.39 0.35
N ILE A 161 -9.21 1.98 -0.32
CA ILE A 161 -9.40 3.25 -1.04
C ILE A 161 -10.21 3.06 -2.33
N GLY A 162 -10.05 1.91 -2.99
CA GLY A 162 -10.80 1.61 -4.22
C GLY A 162 -12.31 1.58 -4.06
N ALA A 163 -12.79 1.35 -2.83
CA ALA A 163 -14.21 1.37 -2.52
C ALA A 163 -14.77 2.79 -2.25
N TYR A 164 -13.89 3.80 -2.24
CA TYR A 164 -14.30 5.19 -1.97
C TYR A 164 -15.52 5.61 -2.81
N GLY A 165 -16.44 6.25 -2.15
CA GLY A 165 -17.61 6.88 -2.75
C GLY A 165 -18.81 5.96 -2.92
N ARG A 166 -18.68 4.63 -2.73
CA ARG A 166 -19.80 3.69 -2.92
C ARG A 166 -20.98 3.95 -1.99
N ASP A 167 -20.73 4.50 -0.82
CA ASP A 167 -21.71 4.84 0.23
C ASP A 167 -22.21 6.28 0.15
N ILE A 168 -21.59 7.12 -0.65
CA ILE A 168 -21.94 8.55 -0.80
C ILE A 168 -22.21 8.95 -2.27
N GLY A 169 -22.42 7.98 -3.17
CA GLY A 169 -22.83 8.21 -4.55
C GLY A 169 -21.78 8.79 -5.49
N THR A 170 -20.48 8.52 -5.21
CA THR A 170 -19.34 8.90 -6.07
C THR A 170 -18.37 7.73 -6.20
N THR A 171 -17.22 7.94 -6.83
CA THR A 171 -16.21 6.90 -7.04
C THR A 171 -14.79 7.45 -6.90
N LEU A 172 -13.82 6.58 -6.62
CA LEU A 172 -12.40 6.97 -6.59
C LEU A 172 -11.93 7.64 -7.91
N PRO A 173 -12.25 7.15 -9.12
CA PRO A 173 -11.86 7.82 -10.35
C PRO A 173 -12.46 9.24 -10.50
N GLU A 174 -13.66 9.49 -9.99
CA GLU A 174 -14.26 10.83 -9.99
C GLU A 174 -13.55 11.79 -9.02
N LEU A 175 -13.17 11.31 -7.84
CA LEU A 175 -12.34 12.07 -6.91
C LEU A 175 -10.99 12.42 -7.53
N LEU A 176 -10.32 11.43 -8.12
CA LEU A 176 -9.03 11.64 -8.79
C LEU A 176 -9.12 12.63 -9.96
N GLN A 177 -10.25 12.63 -10.70
CA GLN A 177 -10.46 13.60 -11.78
C GLN A 177 -10.55 15.03 -11.23
N GLN A 178 -11.28 15.25 -10.14
CA GLN A 178 -11.38 16.57 -9.52
C GLN A 178 -10.03 17.04 -8.97
N MET A 179 -9.24 16.14 -8.36
CA MET A 179 -7.89 16.46 -7.90
C MET A 179 -6.96 16.79 -9.08
N TYR A 180 -7.05 16.03 -10.17
CA TYR A 180 -6.29 16.28 -11.41
C TYR A 180 -6.61 17.67 -11.98
N ASP A 181 -7.90 17.98 -12.12
CA ASP A 181 -8.35 19.27 -12.67
C ASP A 181 -7.94 20.45 -11.77
N LYS A 182 -8.08 20.28 -10.43
CA LYS A 182 -7.71 21.30 -9.44
C LYS A 182 -6.21 21.61 -9.44
N SER A 183 -5.36 20.61 -9.64
CA SER A 183 -3.90 20.77 -9.70
C SER A 183 -3.38 21.05 -11.11
N GLU A 184 -4.24 21.13 -12.12
CA GLU A 184 -3.86 21.22 -13.54
C GLU A 184 -2.91 20.06 -13.96
N GLY A 185 -3.07 18.88 -13.33
CA GLY A 185 -2.22 17.72 -13.54
C GLY A 185 -0.79 17.83 -13.00
N LYS A 186 -0.48 18.88 -12.24
CA LYS A 186 0.88 19.12 -11.70
C LYS A 186 1.18 18.33 -10.45
N ALA A 187 0.16 17.97 -9.66
CA ALA A 187 0.32 17.12 -8.49
C ALA A 187 0.44 15.65 -8.87
N VAL A 188 1.00 14.86 -7.97
CA VAL A 188 1.00 13.40 -8.05
C VAL A 188 0.30 12.79 -6.84
N VAL A 189 -0.35 11.64 -7.04
CA VAL A 189 -1.15 10.97 -6.02
C VAL A 189 -0.67 9.52 -5.85
N SER A 190 -0.47 9.12 -4.60
CA SER A 190 -0.20 7.75 -4.19
C SER A 190 -1.43 7.13 -3.55
N ILE A 191 -1.80 5.91 -3.97
CA ILE A 191 -2.93 5.15 -3.42
C ILE A 191 -2.39 4.02 -2.56
N ARG A 192 -2.56 4.11 -1.22
CA ARG A 192 -1.94 3.14 -0.30
C ARG A 192 -2.54 1.74 -0.41
N TYR A 193 -3.86 1.61 -0.52
CA TYR A 193 -4.48 0.27 -0.60
C TYR A 193 -5.68 0.28 -1.54
N ILE A 194 -5.64 -0.64 -2.50
CA ILE A 194 -6.76 -0.94 -3.40
C ILE A 194 -6.81 -2.46 -3.64
N HIS A 195 -7.98 -3.06 -3.38
CA HIS A 195 -8.17 -4.49 -3.56
C HIS A 195 -8.04 -4.88 -5.04
N PRO A 196 -7.39 -6.02 -5.38
CA PRO A 196 -7.23 -6.44 -6.78
C PRO A 196 -8.51 -6.45 -7.60
N ASP A 197 -9.61 -7.02 -7.09
CA ASP A 197 -10.89 -7.05 -7.82
C ASP A 197 -11.48 -5.66 -8.04
N ILE A 198 -11.27 -4.75 -7.08
CA ILE A 198 -11.73 -3.37 -7.20
C ILE A 198 -10.88 -2.64 -8.24
N LEU A 199 -9.56 -2.82 -8.22
CA LEU A 199 -8.69 -2.26 -9.23
C LEU A 199 -9.09 -2.73 -10.64
N VAL A 200 -9.33 -4.04 -10.83
CA VAL A 200 -9.83 -4.59 -12.10
C VAL A 200 -11.11 -3.90 -12.53
N SER A 201 -12.08 -3.75 -11.63
CA SER A 201 -13.36 -3.11 -11.95
C SER A 201 -13.26 -1.62 -12.31
N LEU A 202 -12.23 -0.94 -11.82
CA LEU A 202 -11.97 0.48 -12.06
C LEU A 202 -10.90 0.73 -13.13
N TYR A 203 -10.24 -0.31 -13.64
CA TYR A 203 -9.01 -0.19 -14.41
C TYR A 203 -9.13 0.76 -15.61
N ASP A 204 -10.17 0.61 -16.42
CA ASP A 204 -10.35 1.44 -17.61
C ASP A 204 -10.48 2.93 -17.27
N LYS A 205 -11.12 3.26 -16.13
CA LYS A 205 -11.25 4.63 -15.63
C LYS A 205 -9.96 5.15 -15.00
N MET A 206 -9.16 4.25 -14.39
CA MET A 206 -7.89 4.57 -13.73
C MET A 206 -6.73 4.71 -14.70
N LYS A 207 -6.77 4.00 -15.83
CA LYS A 207 -5.69 3.89 -16.81
C LYS A 207 -5.12 5.23 -17.25
N LYS A 208 -5.95 6.25 -17.47
CA LYS A 208 -5.50 7.60 -17.84
C LYS A 208 -4.64 8.28 -16.78
N PHE A 209 -4.91 8.02 -15.50
CA PHE A 209 -4.13 8.58 -14.38
C PHE A 209 -2.81 7.87 -14.20
N PHE A 210 -2.73 6.57 -14.52
CA PHE A 210 -1.47 5.84 -14.59
C PHE A 210 -0.61 6.31 -15.78
N ALA A 211 -1.23 6.48 -16.93
CA ALA A 211 -0.55 6.91 -18.16
C ALA A 211 0.02 8.34 -18.05
N SER A 212 -0.69 9.25 -17.39
CA SER A 212 -0.22 10.62 -17.16
C SER A 212 0.82 10.73 -16.04
N GLY A 213 0.97 9.70 -15.20
CA GLY A 213 1.80 9.75 -13.99
C GLY A 213 1.15 10.51 -12.83
N PHE A 214 -0.09 10.96 -12.98
CA PHE A 214 -0.83 11.59 -11.88
C PHE A 214 -1.01 10.62 -10.70
N VAL A 215 -1.36 9.36 -10.97
CA VAL A 215 -1.22 8.29 -9.98
C VAL A 215 0.15 7.64 -10.20
N ASN A 216 1.11 7.98 -9.35
CA ASN A 216 2.49 7.52 -9.44
C ASN A 216 2.79 6.26 -8.62
N TYR A 217 1.90 5.87 -7.73
CA TYR A 217 2.04 4.70 -6.88
C TYR A 217 0.69 4.13 -6.47
N PHE A 218 0.60 2.81 -6.42
CA PHE A 218 -0.48 2.13 -5.72
C PHE A 218 -0.01 0.83 -5.06
N CYS A 219 -0.66 0.47 -3.95
CA CYS A 219 -0.49 -0.84 -3.31
C CYS A 219 -1.75 -1.68 -3.51
N SER A 220 -1.60 -2.84 -4.17
CA SER A 220 -2.68 -3.80 -4.35
C SER A 220 -2.24 -5.19 -3.88
N ALA A 221 -2.69 -5.56 -2.67
CA ALA A 221 -2.26 -6.77 -2.00
C ALA A 221 -2.94 -8.02 -2.60
N ILE A 222 -2.23 -8.79 -3.41
CA ILE A 222 -2.76 -10.05 -3.99
C ILE A 222 -2.88 -11.17 -2.97
N GLN A 223 -2.05 -11.15 -1.92
CA GLN A 223 -1.91 -12.13 -0.82
C GLN A 223 -1.45 -13.52 -1.27
N SER A 224 -1.95 -14.05 -2.35
CA SER A 224 -1.56 -15.30 -3.04
C SER A 224 -2.04 -15.24 -4.50
N ALA A 225 -1.50 -16.09 -5.36
CA ALA A 225 -2.03 -16.31 -6.70
C ALA A 225 -2.56 -17.74 -6.89
N SER A 226 -2.56 -18.57 -5.85
CA SER A 226 -3.20 -19.88 -5.89
C SER A 226 -4.72 -19.76 -5.71
N PRO A 227 -5.53 -20.27 -6.65
CA PRO A 227 -6.98 -20.29 -6.52
C PRO A 227 -7.45 -21.00 -5.24
N ALA A 228 -6.75 -22.07 -4.85
CA ALA A 228 -7.08 -22.83 -3.64
C ALA A 228 -6.83 -22.02 -2.36
N VAL A 229 -5.72 -21.28 -2.29
CA VAL A 229 -5.41 -20.40 -1.16
C VAL A 229 -6.34 -19.20 -1.13
N LEU A 230 -6.56 -18.53 -2.26
CA LEU A 230 -7.46 -17.38 -2.36
C LEU A 230 -8.91 -17.73 -1.94
N LYS A 231 -9.41 -18.90 -2.34
CA LYS A 231 -10.72 -19.38 -1.89
C LYS A 231 -10.79 -19.54 -0.38
N ARG A 232 -9.75 -20.11 0.26
CA ARG A 232 -9.67 -20.23 1.73
C ARG A 232 -9.53 -18.85 2.40
N MET A 233 -8.89 -17.91 1.74
CA MET A 233 -8.80 -16.50 2.18
C MET A 233 -10.10 -15.72 2.03
N ASN A 234 -11.16 -16.35 1.47
CA ASN A 234 -12.40 -15.70 1.07
C ASN A 234 -12.18 -14.53 0.12
N ARG A 235 -11.34 -14.78 -0.89
CA ARG A 235 -11.01 -13.86 -1.98
C ARG A 235 -11.38 -14.49 -3.32
N ASN A 236 -11.49 -13.67 -4.36
CA ASN A 236 -11.68 -14.16 -5.71
C ASN A 236 -10.53 -15.12 -6.10
N PRO A 237 -10.83 -16.38 -6.45
CA PRO A 237 -9.80 -17.32 -6.85
C PRO A 237 -9.19 -17.04 -8.24
N ASP A 238 -9.87 -16.27 -9.08
CA ASP A 238 -9.38 -15.87 -10.39
C ASP A 238 -8.61 -14.54 -10.30
N ILE A 239 -7.29 -14.63 -10.19
CA ILE A 239 -6.39 -13.47 -10.16
C ILE A 239 -5.95 -13.02 -11.56
N GLU A 240 -6.27 -13.78 -12.61
CA GLU A 240 -5.79 -13.53 -13.97
C GLU A 240 -6.23 -12.17 -14.55
N PRO A 241 -7.47 -11.68 -14.31
CA PRO A 241 -7.85 -10.33 -14.74
C PRO A 241 -6.95 -9.22 -14.13
N PHE A 242 -6.54 -9.38 -12.87
CA PHE A 242 -5.62 -8.44 -12.23
C PHE A 242 -4.21 -8.51 -12.85
N ILE A 243 -3.70 -9.72 -13.11
CA ILE A 243 -2.40 -9.91 -13.76
C ILE A 243 -2.39 -9.22 -15.12
N ARG A 244 -3.45 -9.36 -15.93
CA ARG A 244 -3.58 -8.67 -17.23
C ARG A 244 -3.53 -7.14 -17.09
N CYS A 245 -4.13 -6.57 -16.05
CA CYS A 245 -4.00 -5.13 -15.79
C CYS A 245 -2.54 -4.73 -15.52
N MET A 246 -1.80 -5.54 -14.76
CA MET A 246 -0.39 -5.28 -14.49
C MET A 246 0.48 -5.43 -15.75
N GLU A 247 0.20 -6.44 -16.57
CA GLU A 247 0.88 -6.64 -17.86
C GLU A 247 0.59 -5.47 -18.83
N ASP A 248 -0.62 -4.93 -18.85
CA ASP A 248 -0.95 -3.74 -19.66
C ASP A 248 -0.18 -2.49 -19.17
N ILE A 249 -0.09 -2.27 -17.86
CA ILE A 249 0.72 -1.19 -17.28
C ILE A 249 2.20 -1.34 -17.71
N ASN A 250 2.75 -2.55 -17.62
CA ASN A 250 4.14 -2.83 -17.99
C ASN A 250 4.39 -2.63 -19.48
N LYS A 251 3.51 -3.17 -20.33
CA LYS A 251 3.59 -3.07 -21.79
C LYS A 251 3.59 -1.61 -22.27
N ASN A 252 2.78 -0.77 -21.64
CA ASN A 252 2.66 0.64 -22.00
C ASN A 252 3.65 1.55 -21.24
N ASN A 253 4.51 0.98 -20.40
CA ASN A 253 5.50 1.72 -19.58
C ASN A 253 4.88 2.89 -18.79
N TYR A 254 3.68 2.71 -18.22
CA TYR A 254 3.08 3.76 -17.42
C TYR A 254 3.97 4.10 -16.22
N PRO A 255 4.17 5.39 -15.90
CA PRO A 255 5.09 5.84 -14.85
C PRO A 255 4.47 5.69 -13.45
N VAL A 256 4.00 4.47 -13.12
CA VAL A 256 3.38 4.13 -11.84
C VAL A 256 4.15 3.01 -11.15
N SER A 257 4.52 3.22 -9.90
CA SER A 257 5.12 2.21 -9.04
C SER A 257 4.03 1.28 -8.47
N LYS A 258 4.21 -0.01 -8.67
CA LYS A 258 3.27 -1.05 -8.22
C LYS A 258 3.81 -1.75 -6.99
N HIS A 259 3.04 -1.73 -5.92
CA HIS A 259 3.33 -2.45 -4.70
C HIS A 259 2.30 -3.56 -4.46
N THR A 260 2.77 -4.70 -3.96
CA THR A 260 1.89 -5.78 -3.50
C THR A 260 2.32 -6.34 -2.16
N GLN A 261 1.40 -7.01 -1.52
CA GLN A 261 1.65 -7.79 -0.30
C GLN A 261 1.19 -9.22 -0.53
N ILE A 262 1.95 -10.16 0.02
CA ILE A 262 1.61 -11.59 0.02
C ILE A 262 1.66 -12.14 1.43
N ILE A 263 0.87 -13.20 1.68
CA ILE A 263 0.87 -13.98 2.92
C ILE A 263 1.37 -15.37 2.60
N VAL A 264 2.45 -15.77 3.26
CA VAL A 264 3.07 -17.08 3.12
C VAL A 264 2.72 -17.98 4.30
N GLY A 265 2.42 -19.23 4.01
CA GLY A 265 2.09 -20.23 5.03
C GLY A 265 0.66 -20.12 5.55
N PHE A 266 -0.25 -19.66 4.72
CA PHE A 266 -1.68 -19.70 5.02
C PHE A 266 -2.14 -21.16 5.21
N PRO A 267 -3.13 -21.47 6.09
CA PRO A 267 -3.60 -22.82 6.31
C PRO A 267 -3.94 -23.56 5.00
N GLY A 268 -3.34 -24.72 4.81
CA GLY A 268 -3.50 -25.54 3.61
C GLY A 268 -2.65 -25.14 2.39
N GLU A 269 -1.76 -24.15 2.50
CA GLU A 269 -0.83 -23.79 1.43
C GLU A 269 0.19 -24.91 1.21
N VAL A 270 0.39 -25.30 -0.06
CA VAL A 270 1.41 -26.29 -0.49
C VAL A 270 2.47 -25.61 -1.38
N SER A 271 3.53 -26.35 -1.73
CA SER A 271 4.64 -25.78 -2.52
C SER A 271 4.21 -25.27 -3.90
N ASP A 272 3.26 -25.96 -4.56
CA ASP A 272 2.74 -25.52 -5.86
C ASP A 272 2.00 -24.18 -5.77
N ASP A 273 1.30 -23.90 -4.65
CA ASP A 273 0.66 -22.61 -4.39
C ASP A 273 1.68 -21.47 -4.33
N VAL A 274 2.85 -21.75 -3.74
CA VAL A 274 3.97 -20.80 -3.67
C VAL A 274 4.53 -20.53 -5.07
N LEU A 275 4.71 -21.57 -5.88
CA LEU A 275 5.19 -21.44 -7.26
C LEU A 275 4.22 -20.62 -8.12
N MET A 276 2.91 -20.84 -8.02
CA MET A 276 1.89 -20.02 -8.69
C MET A 276 2.00 -18.56 -8.29
N THR A 277 2.22 -18.30 -6.99
CA THR A 277 2.37 -16.93 -6.49
C THR A 277 3.66 -16.29 -7.03
N MET A 278 4.77 -17.02 -7.09
CA MET A 278 6.02 -16.52 -7.65
C MET A 278 5.89 -16.19 -9.15
N ASP A 279 5.17 -17.01 -9.91
CA ASP A 279 4.93 -16.74 -11.34
C ASP A 279 4.09 -15.48 -11.54
N ALA A 280 3.02 -15.30 -10.77
CA ALA A 280 2.20 -14.09 -10.80
C ALA A 280 3.01 -12.83 -10.43
N LEU A 281 3.85 -12.91 -9.40
CA LEU A 281 4.73 -11.79 -9.01
C LEU A 281 5.67 -11.40 -10.15
N ARG A 282 6.23 -12.37 -10.86
CA ARG A 282 7.10 -12.15 -12.01
C ARG A 282 6.36 -11.50 -13.18
N ARG A 283 5.15 -11.99 -13.53
CA ARG A 283 4.32 -11.46 -14.60
C ARG A 283 3.88 -10.02 -14.31
N CYS A 284 3.47 -9.74 -13.08
CA CYS A 284 3.07 -8.41 -12.65
C CYS A 284 4.24 -7.41 -12.58
N ALA A 285 5.47 -7.89 -12.41
CA ALA A 285 6.69 -7.08 -12.28
C ALA A 285 6.52 -5.92 -11.27
N PHE A 286 6.12 -6.26 -10.03
CA PHE A 286 5.98 -5.28 -8.96
C PHE A 286 7.33 -4.68 -8.57
N GLU A 287 7.37 -3.37 -8.38
CA GLU A 287 8.53 -2.64 -7.87
C GLU A 287 8.75 -2.93 -6.38
N HIS A 288 7.65 -3.13 -5.62
CA HIS A 288 7.70 -3.40 -4.18
C HIS A 288 6.85 -4.62 -3.80
N ILE A 289 7.40 -5.50 -2.98
CA ILE A 289 6.72 -6.73 -2.53
C ILE A 289 6.96 -6.91 -1.04
N ASN A 290 5.89 -6.84 -0.24
CA ASN A 290 5.94 -7.21 1.17
C ASN A 290 5.54 -8.65 1.36
N ILE A 291 6.40 -9.44 2.00
CA ILE A 291 6.19 -10.85 2.29
C ILE A 291 5.86 -10.99 3.77
N ASN A 292 4.62 -11.35 4.07
CA ASN A 292 4.12 -11.53 5.43
C ASN A 292 4.00 -13.02 5.75
N LEU A 293 4.49 -13.44 6.90
CA LEU A 293 4.23 -14.78 7.40
C LEU A 293 2.82 -14.82 8.00
N TYR A 294 2.03 -15.81 7.61
CA TYR A 294 0.70 -15.99 8.22
C TYR A 294 0.81 -16.12 9.75
N SER A 295 0.02 -15.32 10.42
CA SER A 295 -0.17 -15.35 11.88
C SER A 295 -1.66 -15.30 12.16
N PRO A 296 -2.23 -16.31 12.82
CA PRO A 296 -3.66 -16.35 13.11
C PRO A 296 -4.06 -15.18 14.03
N ARG A 297 -5.21 -14.59 13.77
CA ARG A 297 -5.77 -13.50 14.56
C ARG A 297 -7.10 -13.92 15.15
N GLN A 298 -7.25 -13.79 16.47
CA GLN A 298 -8.48 -14.14 17.18
C GLN A 298 -9.69 -13.44 16.54
N HIS A 299 -10.83 -14.12 16.58
CA HIS A 299 -12.11 -13.65 16.03
C HIS A 299 -12.16 -13.44 14.51
N THR A 300 -11.12 -13.83 13.77
CA THR A 300 -11.19 -13.92 12.31
C THR A 300 -11.60 -15.32 11.87
N ALA A 301 -12.22 -15.46 10.71
CA ALA A 301 -12.65 -16.79 10.22
C ALA A 301 -11.46 -17.76 10.00
N ALA A 302 -10.26 -17.25 9.75
CA ALA A 302 -9.06 -18.07 9.61
C ALA A 302 -8.47 -18.51 10.96
N TRP A 303 -8.93 -17.97 12.10
CA TRP A 303 -8.45 -18.36 13.41
C TRP A 303 -8.68 -19.83 13.72
N ASP A 304 -9.84 -20.36 13.32
CA ASP A 304 -10.23 -21.75 13.56
C ASP A 304 -9.68 -22.72 12.52
N MET A 305 -8.97 -22.23 11.49
CA MET A 305 -8.35 -23.08 10.49
C MET A 305 -7.11 -23.76 11.08
N LYS A 306 -7.00 -25.08 10.85
CA LYS A 306 -5.82 -25.83 11.28
C LYS A 306 -4.57 -25.33 10.56
N GLU A 307 -3.57 -24.86 11.30
CA GLU A 307 -2.25 -24.55 10.74
C GLU A 307 -1.59 -25.82 10.22
N THR A 308 -1.26 -25.83 8.94
CA THR A 308 -0.63 -26.95 8.25
C THR A 308 0.82 -26.69 7.86
N VAL A 309 1.26 -25.41 7.98
CA VAL A 309 2.60 -24.97 7.60
C VAL A 309 3.35 -24.55 8.86
N THR A 310 4.47 -25.20 9.13
CA THR A 310 5.30 -24.89 10.31
C THR A 310 5.96 -23.51 10.16
N GLN A 311 6.33 -22.88 11.28
CA GLN A 311 7.00 -21.59 11.25
C GLN A 311 8.33 -21.63 10.46
N LYS A 312 9.07 -22.74 10.57
CA LYS A 312 10.31 -22.97 9.80
C LYS A 312 10.04 -22.99 8.29
N GLU A 313 8.98 -23.65 7.89
CA GLU A 313 8.57 -23.72 6.48
C GLU A 313 8.10 -22.37 5.95
N LYS A 314 7.33 -21.59 6.76
CA LYS A 314 6.92 -20.22 6.40
C LYS A 314 8.16 -19.34 6.11
N ILE A 315 9.17 -19.38 6.99
CA ILE A 315 10.42 -18.63 6.83
C ILE A 315 11.16 -19.06 5.58
N PHE A 316 11.25 -20.38 5.34
CA PHE A 316 11.90 -20.91 4.14
C PHE A 316 11.22 -20.44 2.84
N ARG A 317 9.89 -20.56 2.74
CA ARG A 317 9.10 -20.11 1.58
C ARG A 317 9.25 -18.60 1.36
N ALA A 318 9.16 -17.80 2.43
CA ALA A 318 9.35 -16.35 2.34
C ALA A 318 10.75 -15.99 1.85
N GLY A 319 11.78 -16.68 2.33
CA GLY A 319 13.17 -16.54 1.87
C GLY A 319 13.33 -16.87 0.39
N LEU A 320 12.73 -17.98 -0.06
CA LEU A 320 12.74 -18.40 -1.46
C LEU A 320 12.13 -17.36 -2.39
N ILE A 321 10.93 -16.87 -2.06
CA ILE A 321 10.26 -15.81 -2.84
C ILE A 321 11.11 -14.53 -2.85
N SER A 322 11.58 -14.09 -1.69
CA SER A 322 12.37 -12.86 -1.56
C SER A 322 13.63 -12.94 -2.43
N TYR A 323 14.37 -14.04 -2.35
CA TYR A 323 15.60 -14.23 -3.13
C TYR A 323 15.32 -14.27 -4.63
N SER A 324 14.31 -15.03 -5.05
CA SER A 324 13.92 -15.14 -6.46
C SER A 324 13.51 -13.78 -7.04
N MET A 325 12.70 -13.01 -6.30
CA MET A 325 12.25 -11.69 -6.76
C MET A 325 13.40 -10.67 -6.80
N LYS A 326 14.35 -10.73 -5.88
CA LYS A 326 15.57 -9.90 -5.93
C LYS A 326 16.40 -10.17 -7.18
N LEU A 327 16.55 -11.43 -7.56
CA LEU A 327 17.28 -11.78 -8.79
C LEU A 327 16.55 -11.28 -10.03
N TYR A 328 15.24 -11.44 -10.07
CA TYR A 328 14.40 -10.97 -11.18
C TYR A 328 14.45 -9.45 -11.34
N LYS A 329 14.32 -8.69 -10.26
CA LYS A 329 14.42 -7.23 -10.27
C LYS A 329 15.78 -6.72 -10.72
N LYS A 330 16.86 -7.37 -10.29
CA LYS A 330 18.22 -7.03 -10.77
C LYS A 330 18.36 -7.16 -12.27
N ALA A 331 17.78 -8.22 -12.85
CA ALA A 331 17.78 -8.40 -14.30
C ALA A 331 17.00 -7.29 -15.00
N LEU A 332 15.79 -6.94 -14.52
CA LEU A 332 14.99 -5.84 -15.07
C LEU A 332 15.72 -4.48 -14.98
N LEU A 333 16.33 -4.20 -13.83
CA LEU A 333 17.09 -2.97 -13.64
C LEU A 333 18.30 -2.90 -14.56
N TYR A 334 19.03 -4.00 -14.73
CA TYR A 334 20.15 -4.09 -15.67
C TYR A 334 19.71 -3.79 -17.10
N ASP A 335 18.60 -4.39 -17.55
CA ASP A 335 18.06 -4.17 -18.89
C ASP A 335 17.61 -2.72 -19.10
N ALA A 336 16.97 -2.10 -18.10
CA ALA A 336 16.56 -0.70 -18.14
C ALA A 336 17.77 0.26 -18.24
N ILE A 337 18.82 0.03 -17.45
CA ILE A 337 20.04 0.81 -17.48
C ILE A 337 20.74 0.64 -18.83
N LYS A 338 20.84 -0.59 -19.35
CA LYS A 338 21.43 -0.88 -20.65
C LYS A 338 20.71 -0.13 -21.78
N THR A 339 19.38 -0.19 -21.79
CA THR A 339 18.56 0.51 -22.79
C THR A 339 18.79 2.03 -22.72
N SER A 340 18.77 2.61 -21.52
CA SER A 340 19.04 4.05 -21.32
C SER A 340 20.42 4.47 -21.83
N LEU A 341 21.45 3.66 -21.60
CA LEU A 341 22.80 3.94 -22.08
C LEU A 341 22.92 3.86 -23.62
N LEU A 342 22.18 2.92 -24.22
CA LEU A 342 22.16 2.80 -25.69
C LEU A 342 21.44 3.97 -26.36
N ASP A 343 20.34 4.45 -25.78
CA ASP A 343 19.57 5.58 -26.28
C ASP A 343 20.33 6.91 -26.11
N SER A 344 21.11 7.06 -25.04
CA SER A 344 21.96 8.24 -24.85
C SER A 344 23.12 8.32 -25.85
N ARG A 345 23.63 7.16 -26.29
CA ARG A 345 24.66 7.13 -27.36
C ARG A 345 24.10 7.58 -28.69
N LYS A 346 22.91 7.14 -29.07
CA LYS A 346 22.26 7.55 -30.33
C LYS A 346 21.98 9.05 -30.42
N ARG A 347 21.71 9.72 -29.28
CA ARG A 347 21.47 11.19 -29.25
C ARG A 347 22.75 12.03 -29.30
N ASN A 348 23.90 11.44 -29.03
CA ASN A 348 25.19 12.14 -29.11
C ASN A 348 25.87 11.94 -30.49
N ASP A 349 25.34 11.04 -31.32
CA ASP A 349 25.85 10.75 -32.66
C ASP A 349 25.04 11.49 -33.77
N ASP A 350 23.94 12.15 -33.38
CA ASP A 350 23.12 13.08 -34.19
C ASP A 350 23.46 14.55 -33.83
#